data_3922e7dde6748732654d415ef2852ee6
#
_entry.id   3922e7dde6748732654d415ef2852ee6
#
_cell.length_a   1.000
_cell.length_b   1.000
_cell.length_c   1.000
_cell.angle_alpha   90.00
_cell.angle_beta   90.00
_cell.angle_gamma   90.00
#
_symmetry.space_group_name_H-M   'P 1'
#
loop_
_entity.id
_entity.type
_entity.pdbx_description
1 polymer ?
#
loop_
_entity_poly.entity_id
_entity_poly.type
_entity_poly.pdbx_seq_one_letter_code
_entity_poly.pdbx_strand_id
1 'polypeptide(L)'
;MLRSLFLYSVAFLLAINCNSQNKNVINWLTQHSLEISNTEVDSVIDRPINTFPSSFISAKIYGLGGSSHQHAEFNKLKSSITKYLITNHNLNFLFFEESYGAAHDLNEYLNSGEGDLRKLVKEFRQKTWQNSEVLDFFQWLKSYNETKDDADKVSVYGIDPMFNYNIVQIFRDITDNKNFELTNEEEKILKKYSKEVFQPYKIKNINQEIKLLTDLQKRIQVSDQLNSQTEDAVLALEALKSYISFINEPKQSVRDRNMMSLIVSNMEQEKNFKKGLVWSHNLHIKKTSLPDLNANKATLFPKNTPSLGKRLKKKFKKDYYSVGFDFGFGKLAKIDKNGNKETGTLSQPLPNTFSEVLFEVPFDFFFFDFQQASKNKSMKKFIKSEKKYLNIGGGGLLPKYAKKALAKDPLFDLYDGLIYVREVSLNSKMP
;
A
#
# COMPACT_ATOMS: atom_id res chain seq x y z
N MET A 1 5.86 -6.90 -55.75
CA MET A 1 7.04 -6.13 -55.44
C MET A 1 6.71 -4.75 -54.83
N LEU A 2 5.88 -3.90 -55.44
CA LEU A 2 5.53 -2.58 -54.89
C LEU A 2 4.81 -2.61 -53.52
N ARG A 3 3.94 -3.58 -53.23
CA ARG A 3 3.25 -3.72 -51.96
C ARG A 3 4.20 -4.09 -50.79
N SER A 4 5.22 -4.90 -51.05
CA SER A 4 6.21 -5.24 -50.03
C SER A 4 7.16 -4.07 -49.71
N LEU A 5 7.57 -3.30 -50.72
CA LEU A 5 8.38 -2.08 -50.53
C LEU A 5 7.62 -1.00 -49.70
N PHE A 6 6.33 -0.82 -49.96
CA PHE A 6 5.48 0.11 -49.22
C PHE A 6 5.33 -0.34 -47.76
N LEU A 7 5.16 -1.63 -47.47
CA LEU A 7 5.10 -2.17 -46.11
C LEU A 7 6.43 -2.00 -45.35
N TYR A 8 7.56 -2.22 -46.01
CA TYR A 8 8.89 -1.99 -45.41
C TYR A 8 9.17 -0.52 -45.15
N SER A 9 8.78 0.40 -46.05
CA SER A 9 8.92 1.84 -45.82
C SER A 9 8.03 2.37 -44.70
N VAL A 10 6.80 1.89 -44.59
CA VAL A 10 5.89 2.24 -43.47
C VAL A 10 6.40 1.67 -42.16
N ALA A 11 6.88 0.43 -42.10
CA ALA A 11 7.49 -0.16 -40.90
C ALA A 11 8.76 0.58 -40.47
N PHE A 12 9.60 0.99 -41.41
CA PHE A 12 10.81 1.77 -41.16
C PHE A 12 10.51 3.17 -40.64
N LEU A 13 9.54 3.88 -41.20
CA LEU A 13 9.06 5.17 -40.71
C LEU A 13 8.42 5.09 -39.35
N LEU A 14 7.69 4.03 -39.02
CA LEU A 14 7.13 3.76 -37.72
C LEU A 14 8.23 3.49 -36.68
N ALA A 15 9.27 2.73 -37.04
CA ALA A 15 10.41 2.47 -36.16
C ALA A 15 11.23 3.73 -35.86
N ILE A 16 11.46 4.60 -36.84
CA ILE A 16 12.14 5.90 -36.66
C ILE A 16 11.32 6.82 -35.75
N ASN A 17 10.00 6.90 -35.95
CA ASN A 17 9.12 7.70 -35.11
C ASN A 17 9.05 7.19 -33.67
N CYS A 18 9.05 5.89 -33.45
CA CYS A 18 9.05 5.28 -32.12
C CYS A 18 10.37 5.56 -31.37
N ASN A 19 11.51 5.42 -32.05
CA ASN A 19 12.83 5.75 -31.49
C ASN A 19 12.95 7.25 -31.12
N SER A 20 12.50 8.14 -32.01
CA SER A 20 12.52 9.59 -31.77
C SER A 20 11.62 9.96 -30.58
N GLN A 21 10.45 9.35 -30.46
CA GLN A 21 9.52 9.61 -29.36
C GLN A 21 10.09 9.15 -28.02
N ASN A 22 10.67 7.97 -27.93
CA ASN A 22 11.31 7.47 -26.72
C ASN A 22 12.47 8.36 -26.31
N LYS A 23 13.29 8.83 -27.24
CA LYS A 23 14.40 9.76 -26.98
C LYS A 23 13.92 11.08 -26.35
N ASN A 24 12.81 11.63 -26.82
CA ASN A 24 12.22 12.84 -26.23
C ASN A 24 11.67 12.59 -24.80
N VAL A 25 11.11 11.42 -24.55
CA VAL A 25 10.65 10.98 -23.21
C VAL A 25 11.83 10.86 -22.26
N ILE A 26 12.91 10.17 -22.67
CA ILE A 26 14.12 9.98 -21.87
C ILE A 26 14.77 11.33 -21.54
N ASN A 27 14.95 12.20 -22.54
CA ASN A 27 15.53 13.53 -22.33
C ASN A 27 14.70 14.37 -21.33
N TRP A 28 13.37 14.33 -21.45
CA TRP A 28 12.52 15.07 -20.53
C TRP A 28 12.64 14.51 -19.10
N LEU A 29 12.61 13.17 -18.94
CA LEU A 29 12.77 12.52 -17.63
C LEU A 29 14.12 12.83 -17.01
N THR A 30 15.21 12.79 -17.78
CA THR A 30 16.56 13.13 -17.30
C THR A 30 16.65 14.60 -16.77
N GLN A 31 15.88 15.52 -17.37
CA GLN A 31 15.92 16.94 -16.99
C GLN A 31 14.93 17.33 -15.89
N HIS A 32 13.83 16.59 -15.72
CA HIS A 32 12.70 17.03 -14.90
C HIS A 32 12.29 16.03 -13.80
N SER A 33 12.86 14.81 -13.79
CA SER A 33 12.63 13.87 -12.69
C SER A 33 13.44 14.28 -11.47
N LEU A 34 12.91 13.96 -10.31
CA LEU A 34 13.65 14.04 -9.05
C LEU A 34 14.47 12.76 -8.92
N GLU A 35 15.77 12.85 -9.15
CA GLU A 35 16.69 11.75 -8.82
C GLU A 35 16.73 11.58 -7.29
N ILE A 36 16.69 10.34 -6.81
CA ILE A 36 16.86 9.98 -5.40
C ILE A 36 18.20 9.26 -5.29
N SER A 37 19.13 9.79 -4.52
CA SER A 37 20.45 9.19 -4.38
C SER A 37 20.43 7.92 -3.51
N ASN A 38 21.42 7.05 -3.65
CA ASN A 38 21.56 5.86 -2.83
C ASN A 38 21.62 6.19 -1.32
N THR A 39 22.27 7.28 -0.95
CA THR A 39 22.32 7.74 0.44
C THR A 39 20.95 8.16 0.97
N GLU A 40 20.10 8.76 0.15
CA GLU A 40 18.73 9.13 0.53
C GLU A 40 17.81 7.90 0.64
N VAL A 41 18.05 6.85 -0.13
CA VAL A 41 17.32 5.58 -0.03
C VAL A 41 17.58 4.91 1.32
N ASP A 42 18.80 4.97 1.81
CA ASP A 42 19.23 4.32 3.06
C ASP A 42 19.02 5.22 4.31
N SER A 43 18.60 6.48 4.13
CA SER A 43 18.43 7.45 5.23
C SER A 43 17.12 8.21 5.16
N VAL A 44 17.11 9.47 5.57
CA VAL A 44 16.02 10.44 5.36
C VAL A 44 16.36 11.27 4.13
N ILE A 45 15.37 11.55 3.29
CA ILE A 45 15.53 12.51 2.20
C ILE A 45 15.78 13.89 2.82
N ASP A 46 17.04 14.32 2.83
CA ASP A 46 17.44 15.63 3.36
C ASP A 46 17.49 16.64 2.22
N ARG A 47 16.32 17.16 1.88
CA ARG A 47 16.15 18.13 0.79
C ARG A 47 15.24 19.26 1.23
N PRO A 48 15.32 20.43 0.57
CA PRO A 48 14.42 21.55 0.82
C PRO A 48 12.95 21.11 0.78
N ILE A 49 12.14 21.72 1.64
CA ILE A 49 10.72 21.37 1.86
C ILE A 49 9.86 21.38 0.58
N ASN A 50 10.28 22.12 -0.45
CA ASN A 50 9.60 22.26 -1.74
C ASN A 50 10.22 21.42 -2.86
N THR A 51 11.02 20.41 -2.56
CA THR A 51 11.67 19.57 -3.58
C THR A 51 10.65 18.74 -4.37
N PHE A 52 9.63 18.23 -3.69
CA PHE A 52 8.53 17.53 -4.37
C PHE A 52 7.52 18.52 -4.98
N PRO A 53 6.77 18.11 -6.02
CA PRO A 53 5.75 18.97 -6.65
C PRO A 53 4.71 19.47 -5.64
N SER A 54 4.19 20.67 -5.85
CA SER A 54 3.17 21.28 -4.97
C SER A 54 1.93 20.40 -4.79
N SER A 55 1.53 19.66 -5.84
CA SER A 55 0.44 18.69 -5.79
C SER A 55 0.70 17.52 -4.82
N PHE A 56 1.95 17.08 -4.71
CA PHE A 56 2.37 16.08 -3.73
C PHE A 56 2.39 16.69 -2.32
N ILE A 57 3.05 17.84 -2.15
CA ILE A 57 3.20 18.49 -0.83
C ILE A 57 1.85 18.87 -0.21
N SER A 58 0.89 19.34 -1.02
CA SER A 58 -0.42 19.80 -0.55
C SER A 58 -1.41 18.66 -0.26
N ALA A 59 -1.11 17.42 -0.63
CA ALA A 59 -1.99 16.29 -0.37
C ALA A 59 -2.16 16.05 1.15
N LYS A 60 -3.33 15.52 1.51
CA LYS A 60 -3.65 15.11 2.89
C LYS A 60 -3.54 13.61 3.09
N ILE A 61 -3.79 12.84 2.04
CA ILE A 61 -3.67 11.38 2.04
C ILE A 61 -2.75 10.96 0.92
N TYR A 62 -1.72 10.20 1.27
CA TYR A 62 -0.76 9.62 0.33
C TYR A 62 -1.01 8.12 0.18
N GLY A 63 -0.84 7.60 -1.04
CA GLY A 63 -0.73 6.18 -1.29
C GLY A 63 0.66 5.86 -1.81
N LEU A 64 1.50 5.16 -1.06
CA LEU A 64 2.78 4.63 -1.53
C LEU A 64 2.63 3.16 -1.86
N GLY A 65 2.82 2.82 -3.13
CA GLY A 65 2.63 1.49 -3.65
C GLY A 65 3.88 0.62 -3.59
N GLY A 66 3.92 -0.33 -4.47
CA GLY A 66 5.00 -1.26 -4.76
C GLY A 66 4.46 -2.29 -5.74
N SER A 67 5.15 -2.54 -6.86
CA SER A 67 4.75 -3.57 -7.83
C SER A 67 5.02 -4.98 -7.30
N SER A 68 5.64 -5.10 -6.14
CA SER A 68 5.90 -6.32 -5.37
C SER A 68 6.13 -5.97 -3.90
N HIS A 69 5.83 -6.89 -2.99
CA HIS A 69 6.16 -6.77 -1.56
C HIS A 69 7.57 -7.27 -1.20
N GLN A 70 8.33 -7.81 -2.16
CA GLN A 70 9.53 -8.59 -1.87
C GLN A 70 10.84 -7.84 -2.09
N HIS A 71 10.78 -6.55 -2.44
CA HIS A 71 11.94 -5.78 -2.83
C HIS A 71 12.38 -4.78 -1.76
N ALA A 72 13.64 -4.88 -1.38
CA ALA A 72 14.27 -4.05 -0.35
C ALA A 72 14.21 -2.56 -0.72
N GLU A 73 14.52 -2.22 -1.97
CA GLU A 73 14.56 -0.84 -2.46
C GLU A 73 13.18 -0.18 -2.36
N PHE A 74 12.09 -0.92 -2.58
CA PHE A 74 10.74 -0.38 -2.41
C PHE A 74 10.44 -0.03 -0.95
N ASN A 75 10.82 -0.90 -0.01
CA ASN A 75 10.60 -0.63 1.41
C ASN A 75 11.48 0.52 1.90
N LYS A 76 12.74 0.58 1.49
CA LYS A 76 13.66 1.68 1.79
C LYS A 76 13.14 3.02 1.25
N LEU A 77 12.71 3.08 -0.02
CA LEU A 77 12.16 4.30 -0.63
C LEU A 77 10.87 4.76 0.03
N LYS A 78 9.94 3.83 0.35
CA LYS A 78 8.76 4.17 1.13
C LYS A 78 9.15 4.72 2.50
N SER A 79 10.11 4.10 3.18
CA SER A 79 10.64 4.57 4.45
C SER A 79 11.18 5.99 4.33
N SER A 80 12.08 6.27 3.39
CA SER A 80 12.70 7.58 3.19
C SER A 80 11.67 8.68 2.89
N ILE A 81 10.71 8.39 2.01
CA ILE A 81 9.63 9.35 1.68
C ILE A 81 8.70 9.56 2.87
N THR A 82 8.37 8.49 3.62
CA THR A 82 7.53 8.61 4.81
C THR A 82 8.22 9.45 5.88
N LYS A 83 9.51 9.21 6.13
CA LYS A 83 10.33 10.02 7.05
C LYS A 83 10.35 11.49 6.61
N TYR A 84 10.55 11.77 5.32
CA TYR A 84 10.51 13.12 4.77
C TYR A 84 9.16 13.82 5.00
N LEU A 85 8.04 13.11 4.79
CA LEU A 85 6.70 13.64 5.02
C LEU A 85 6.42 13.87 6.51
N ILE A 86 6.90 12.99 7.37
CA ILE A 86 6.79 13.14 8.84
C ILE A 86 7.56 14.38 9.30
N THR A 87 8.83 14.50 8.91
CA THR A 87 9.72 15.56 9.41
C THR A 87 9.40 16.95 8.84
N ASN A 88 8.91 17.03 7.60
CA ASN A 88 8.76 18.30 6.89
C ASN A 88 7.31 18.70 6.59
N HIS A 89 6.36 17.78 6.65
CA HIS A 89 4.99 18.02 6.16
C HIS A 89 3.89 17.59 7.12
N ASN A 90 4.22 17.35 8.39
CA ASN A 90 3.26 17.01 9.45
C ASN A 90 2.44 15.73 9.14
N LEU A 91 3.04 14.74 8.48
CA LEU A 91 2.43 13.42 8.36
C LEU A 91 2.44 12.77 9.74
N ASN A 92 1.26 12.43 10.26
CA ASN A 92 1.13 11.86 11.59
C ASN A 92 0.33 10.56 11.66
N PHE A 93 -0.27 10.08 10.53
CA PHE A 93 -0.96 8.81 10.48
C PHE A 93 -0.36 7.90 9.41
N LEU A 94 0.00 6.67 9.81
CA LEU A 94 0.45 5.62 8.91
C LEU A 94 -0.59 4.50 8.87
N PHE A 95 -1.26 4.35 7.74
CA PHE A 95 -2.18 3.26 7.45
C PHE A 95 -1.40 2.12 6.78
N PHE A 96 -1.12 1.07 7.53
CA PHE A 96 -0.25 -0.01 7.10
C PHE A 96 -1.07 -1.23 6.63
N GLU A 97 -0.68 -1.84 5.49
CA GLU A 97 -1.34 -3.06 4.97
C GLU A 97 -0.99 -4.27 5.85
N GLU A 98 -1.45 -4.22 7.09
CA GLU A 98 -1.28 -5.25 8.12
C GLU A 98 -2.58 -5.38 8.94
N SER A 99 -2.70 -6.46 9.72
CA SER A 99 -3.83 -6.66 10.63
C SER A 99 -3.95 -5.53 11.66
N TYR A 100 -5.19 -5.22 12.05
CA TYR A 100 -5.45 -4.21 13.06
C TYR A 100 -4.70 -4.51 14.37
N GLY A 101 -4.81 -5.75 14.90
CA GLY A 101 -4.24 -6.08 16.19
C GLY A 101 -2.70 -6.03 16.22
N ALA A 102 -2.03 -6.53 15.17
CA ALA A 102 -0.57 -6.46 15.13
C ALA A 102 -0.05 -5.02 15.00
N ALA A 103 -0.78 -4.17 14.28
CA ALA A 103 -0.44 -2.74 14.19
C ALA A 103 -0.80 -1.98 15.47
N HIS A 104 -1.85 -2.37 16.18
CA HIS A 104 -2.19 -1.83 17.49
C HIS A 104 -1.07 -2.11 18.51
N ASP A 105 -0.63 -3.37 18.63
CA ASP A 105 0.45 -3.75 19.55
C ASP A 105 1.75 -2.99 19.20
N LEU A 106 2.03 -2.80 17.92
CA LEU A 106 3.14 -1.96 17.47
C LEU A 106 2.96 -0.49 17.86
N ASN A 107 1.75 0.06 17.69
CA ASN A 107 1.45 1.45 18.01
C ASN A 107 1.61 1.73 19.52
N GLU A 108 1.18 0.80 20.37
CA GLU A 108 1.42 0.85 21.80
C GLU A 108 2.92 0.92 22.13
N TYR A 109 3.72 0.05 21.52
CA TYR A 109 5.18 0.10 21.65
C TYR A 109 5.77 1.45 21.21
N LEU A 110 5.32 1.97 20.07
CA LEU A 110 5.82 3.25 19.53
C LEU A 110 5.52 4.44 20.45
N ASN A 111 4.45 4.36 21.25
CA ASN A 111 4.00 5.41 22.17
C ASN A 111 4.51 5.24 23.60
N SER A 112 4.41 4.02 24.17
CA SER A 112 4.81 3.72 25.56
C SER A 112 6.30 3.40 25.71
N GLY A 113 6.92 2.81 24.70
CA GLY A 113 8.28 2.32 24.73
C GLY A 113 8.46 0.93 25.34
N GLU A 114 7.38 0.32 25.84
CA GLU A 114 7.43 -1.01 26.44
C GLU A 114 7.26 -2.11 25.39
N GLY A 115 8.20 -3.06 25.32
CA GLY A 115 8.12 -4.21 24.43
C GLY A 115 9.41 -4.47 23.63
N ASP A 116 9.30 -5.42 22.71
CA ASP A 116 10.38 -5.84 21.80
C ASP A 116 9.92 -5.68 20.35
N LEU A 117 10.40 -4.65 19.68
CA LEU A 117 10.04 -4.34 18.30
C LEU A 117 10.23 -5.53 17.36
N ARG A 118 11.31 -6.31 17.54
CA ARG A 118 11.57 -7.47 16.69
C ARG A 118 10.50 -8.54 16.85
N LYS A 119 10.03 -8.80 18.07
CA LYS A 119 8.91 -9.71 18.32
C LYS A 119 7.64 -9.18 17.68
N LEU A 120 7.33 -7.90 17.85
CA LEU A 120 6.13 -7.29 17.25
C LEU A 120 6.11 -7.40 15.73
N VAL A 121 7.22 -7.11 15.06
CA VAL A 121 7.32 -7.27 13.59
C VAL A 121 7.24 -8.76 13.18
N LYS A 122 7.73 -9.70 13.99
CA LYS A 122 7.55 -11.15 13.76
C LYS A 122 6.08 -11.60 13.90
N GLU A 123 5.27 -10.87 14.66
CA GLU A 123 3.84 -11.14 14.79
C GLU A 123 2.99 -10.59 13.64
N PHE A 124 3.56 -9.82 12.72
CA PHE A 124 2.85 -9.37 11.52
C PHE A 124 2.27 -10.55 10.74
N ARG A 125 1.01 -10.44 10.34
CA ARG A 125 0.29 -11.49 9.62
C ARG A 125 0.65 -11.49 8.14
N GLN A 126 0.97 -10.32 7.60
CA GLN A 126 1.56 -10.20 6.27
C GLN A 126 3.07 -10.48 6.34
N LYS A 127 3.45 -11.74 6.12
CA LYS A 127 4.86 -12.20 6.17
C LYS A 127 5.82 -11.37 5.32
N THR A 128 5.32 -10.67 4.32
CA THR A 128 6.10 -9.80 3.44
C THR A 128 6.69 -8.58 4.15
N TRP A 129 6.13 -8.19 5.29
CA TRP A 129 6.62 -7.08 6.09
C TRP A 129 7.60 -7.50 7.20
N GLN A 130 7.82 -8.81 7.39
CA GLN A 130 8.79 -9.35 8.34
C GLN A 130 10.21 -9.31 7.75
N ASN A 131 10.76 -8.11 7.58
CA ASN A 131 12.07 -7.87 6.96
C ASN A 131 12.81 -6.73 7.68
N SER A 132 14.13 -6.63 7.43
CA SER A 132 14.99 -5.63 8.09
C SER A 132 14.60 -4.21 7.72
N GLU A 133 14.21 -3.96 6.47
CA GLU A 133 13.89 -2.62 5.97
C GLU A 133 12.67 -2.02 6.71
N VAL A 134 11.66 -2.86 7.01
CA VAL A 134 10.48 -2.46 7.78
C VAL A 134 10.82 -2.33 9.26
N LEU A 135 11.65 -3.23 9.80
CA LEU A 135 12.14 -3.16 11.18
C LEU A 135 12.89 -1.84 11.42
N ASP A 136 13.83 -1.48 10.53
CA ASP A 136 14.63 -0.27 10.60
C ASP A 136 13.77 1.01 10.52
N PHE A 137 12.70 0.97 9.71
CA PHE A 137 11.75 2.08 9.65
C PHE A 137 11.02 2.27 10.99
N PHE A 138 10.53 1.20 11.61
CA PHE A 138 9.84 1.31 12.90
C PHE A 138 10.79 1.62 14.06
N GLN A 139 12.05 1.17 13.99
CA GLN A 139 13.08 1.59 14.95
C GLN A 139 13.31 3.12 14.88
N TRP A 140 13.43 3.66 13.67
CA TRP A 140 13.52 5.10 13.46
C TRP A 140 12.27 5.83 13.96
N LEU A 141 11.07 5.31 13.67
CA LEU A 141 9.81 5.94 14.06
C LEU A 141 9.66 5.98 15.59
N LYS A 142 10.10 4.91 16.29
CA LYS A 142 10.18 4.89 17.75
C LYS A 142 11.02 6.04 18.27
N SER A 143 12.27 6.14 17.78
CA SER A 143 13.18 7.23 18.20
C SER A 143 12.64 8.62 17.86
N TYR A 144 11.91 8.76 16.76
CA TYR A 144 11.23 10.02 16.42
C TYR A 144 10.12 10.35 17.40
N ASN A 145 9.23 9.39 17.71
CA ASN A 145 8.12 9.60 18.66
C ASN A 145 8.62 9.92 20.08
N GLU A 146 9.74 9.35 20.52
CA GLU A 146 10.37 9.66 21.83
C GLU A 146 10.76 11.14 22.00
N THR A 147 10.96 11.85 20.89
CA THR A 147 11.29 13.28 20.88
C THR A 147 10.06 14.19 20.81
N LYS A 148 8.83 13.64 20.79
CA LYS A 148 7.60 14.37 20.54
C LYS A 148 6.64 14.31 21.72
N ASP A 149 5.89 15.38 21.90
CA ASP A 149 4.71 15.37 22.75
C ASP A 149 3.63 14.45 22.14
N ASP A 150 2.74 13.90 22.96
CA ASP A 150 1.74 12.91 22.53
C ASP A 150 0.89 13.37 21.33
N ALA A 151 0.55 14.64 21.24
CA ALA A 151 -0.22 15.22 20.14
C ALA A 151 0.53 15.29 18.79
N ASP A 152 1.86 15.15 18.81
CA ASP A 152 2.73 15.26 17.63
C ASP A 152 3.38 13.93 17.25
N LYS A 153 3.13 12.87 18.01
CA LYS A 153 3.55 11.51 17.68
C LYS A 153 2.88 11.01 16.41
N VAL A 154 3.55 10.12 15.71
CA VAL A 154 3.01 9.42 14.54
C VAL A 154 2.38 8.12 15.00
N SER A 155 1.11 7.94 14.67
CA SER A 155 0.35 6.73 14.96
C SER A 155 0.32 5.76 13.77
N VAL A 156 0.34 4.46 14.06
CA VAL A 156 0.31 3.37 13.07
C VAL A 156 -0.98 2.58 13.22
N TYR A 157 -1.73 2.43 12.12
CA TYR A 157 -2.99 1.72 12.08
C TYR A 157 -2.97 0.60 11.06
N GLY A 158 -3.32 -0.61 11.47
CA GLY A 158 -3.53 -1.75 10.58
C GLY A 158 -4.85 -1.65 9.84
N ILE A 159 -4.80 -1.78 8.52
CA ILE A 159 -6.00 -1.62 7.69
C ILE A 159 -6.39 -2.90 6.93
N ASP A 160 -5.67 -3.99 7.08
CA ASP A 160 -5.96 -5.23 6.35
C ASP A 160 -6.97 -6.11 7.10
N PRO A 161 -8.19 -6.29 6.56
CA PRO A 161 -9.23 -7.08 7.20
C PRO A 161 -9.04 -8.60 7.02
N MET A 162 -7.93 -9.07 6.49
CA MET A 162 -7.71 -10.52 6.23
C MET A 162 -7.51 -11.33 7.52
N PHE A 163 -7.12 -10.70 8.61
CA PHE A 163 -6.73 -11.35 9.85
C PHE A 163 -7.40 -10.71 11.06
N ASN A 164 -7.79 -11.52 12.04
CA ASN A 164 -8.35 -11.06 13.31
C ASN A 164 -7.39 -11.20 14.49
N TYR A 165 -6.09 -11.19 14.21
CA TYR A 165 -5.08 -11.28 15.26
C TYR A 165 -5.35 -10.25 16.36
N ASN A 166 -5.50 -10.75 17.58
CA ASN A 166 -5.63 -10.00 18.83
C ASN A 166 -6.81 -9.00 18.94
N ILE A 167 -7.66 -8.85 17.92
CA ILE A 167 -8.73 -7.83 17.91
C ILE A 167 -9.68 -7.97 19.10
N VAL A 168 -10.16 -9.20 19.36
CA VAL A 168 -11.12 -9.44 20.44
C VAL A 168 -10.44 -9.28 21.80
N GLN A 169 -9.17 -9.64 21.93
CA GLN A 169 -8.43 -9.45 23.18
C GLN A 169 -8.24 -7.95 23.49
N ILE A 170 -7.82 -7.16 22.52
CA ILE A 170 -7.72 -5.69 22.66
C ILE A 170 -9.04 -5.10 23.12
N PHE A 171 -10.15 -5.48 22.48
CA PHE A 171 -11.48 -5.01 22.88
C PHE A 171 -11.83 -5.41 24.30
N ARG A 172 -11.54 -6.65 24.72
CA ARG A 172 -11.80 -7.14 26.08
C ARG A 172 -10.94 -6.44 27.11
N ASP A 173 -9.67 -6.25 26.86
CA ASP A 173 -8.77 -5.57 27.79
C ASP A 173 -9.29 -4.16 28.12
N ILE A 174 -9.87 -3.46 27.13
CA ILE A 174 -10.50 -2.16 27.32
C ILE A 174 -11.80 -2.29 28.15
N THR A 175 -12.70 -3.20 27.77
CA THR A 175 -14.02 -3.30 28.42
C THR A 175 -13.96 -3.88 29.81
N ASP A 176 -13.12 -4.89 30.04
CA ASP A 176 -12.96 -5.56 31.34
C ASP A 176 -12.29 -4.63 32.37
N ASN A 177 -11.26 -3.88 31.96
CA ASN A 177 -10.59 -2.90 32.80
C ASN A 177 -11.52 -1.73 33.24
N LYS A 178 -12.58 -1.48 32.50
CA LYS A 178 -13.57 -0.43 32.78
C LYS A 178 -14.91 -0.98 33.30
N ASN A 179 -15.00 -2.27 33.56
CA ASN A 179 -16.24 -2.95 33.97
C ASN A 179 -17.44 -2.62 33.07
N PHE A 180 -17.20 -2.58 31.74
CA PHE A 180 -18.27 -2.32 30.78
C PHE A 180 -19.07 -3.60 30.55
N GLU A 181 -20.35 -3.57 30.88
CA GLU A 181 -21.22 -4.75 30.81
C GLU A 181 -21.58 -5.10 29.36
N LEU A 182 -21.33 -6.35 28.98
CA LEU A 182 -21.72 -6.94 27.71
C LEU A 182 -22.94 -7.84 27.89
N THR A 183 -23.83 -7.86 26.91
CA THR A 183 -24.95 -8.82 26.88
C THR A 183 -24.47 -10.22 26.56
N ASN A 184 -25.25 -11.25 26.86
CA ASN A 184 -24.95 -12.65 26.57
C ASN A 184 -24.71 -12.88 25.06
N GLU A 185 -25.44 -12.19 24.18
CA GLU A 185 -25.29 -12.28 22.73
C GLU A 185 -23.96 -11.65 22.26
N GLU A 186 -23.57 -10.51 22.84
CA GLU A 186 -22.29 -9.86 22.55
C GLU A 186 -21.11 -10.72 23.01
N GLU A 187 -21.20 -11.29 24.21
CA GLU A 187 -20.23 -12.25 24.74
C GLU A 187 -20.05 -13.46 23.81
N LYS A 188 -21.16 -14.03 23.34
CA LYS A 188 -21.17 -15.17 22.44
C LYS A 188 -20.49 -14.85 21.11
N ILE A 189 -20.73 -13.68 20.55
CA ILE A 189 -20.12 -13.29 19.26
C ILE A 189 -18.63 -13.00 19.42
N LEU A 190 -18.20 -12.30 20.48
CA LEU A 190 -16.80 -12.07 20.77
C LEU A 190 -16.05 -13.38 20.98
N LYS A 191 -16.62 -14.31 21.76
CA LYS A 191 -16.04 -15.66 21.96
C LYS A 191 -15.90 -16.43 20.65
N LYS A 192 -16.88 -16.31 19.74
CA LYS A 192 -16.83 -16.96 18.40
C LYS A 192 -15.63 -16.49 17.59
N TYR A 193 -15.26 -15.23 17.67
CA TYR A 193 -14.18 -14.62 16.89
C TYR A 193 -12.89 -14.38 17.69
N SER A 194 -12.77 -14.90 18.91
CA SER A 194 -11.55 -14.78 19.71
C SER A 194 -10.36 -15.60 19.20
N LYS A 195 -10.62 -16.60 18.33
CA LYS A 195 -9.58 -17.40 17.69
C LYS A 195 -9.39 -16.96 16.25
N GLU A 196 -8.13 -16.84 15.85
CA GLU A 196 -7.78 -16.53 14.48
C GLU A 196 -8.15 -17.69 13.54
N VAL A 197 -8.89 -17.41 12.49
CA VAL A 197 -9.33 -18.37 11.47
C VAL A 197 -8.78 -17.92 10.12
N PHE A 198 -7.96 -18.76 9.50
CA PHE A 198 -7.35 -18.44 8.19
C PHE A 198 -8.15 -18.96 6.99
N GLN A 199 -9.26 -19.66 7.23
CA GLN A 199 -10.08 -20.21 6.16
C GLN A 199 -11.39 -19.45 6.05
N PRO A 200 -11.71 -18.89 4.89
CA PRO A 200 -13.01 -18.28 4.63
C PRO A 200 -14.15 -19.29 4.79
N TYR A 201 -15.23 -18.86 5.38
CA TYR A 201 -16.45 -19.66 5.48
C TYR A 201 -17.71 -18.77 5.41
N LYS A 202 -18.81 -19.34 4.96
CA LYS A 202 -20.09 -18.65 4.95
C LYS A 202 -20.70 -18.54 6.34
N ILE A 203 -21.07 -17.33 6.72
CA ILE A 203 -21.71 -17.03 8.01
C ILE A 203 -23.22 -16.99 7.78
N LYS A 204 -23.96 -17.89 8.43
CA LYS A 204 -25.40 -18.06 8.22
C LYS A 204 -26.20 -16.78 8.49
N ASN A 205 -25.84 -16.06 9.55
CA ASN A 205 -26.58 -14.85 10.01
C ASN A 205 -25.69 -13.60 10.04
N ILE A 206 -24.86 -13.41 9.02
CA ILE A 206 -23.88 -12.31 8.99
C ILE A 206 -24.48 -10.93 9.26
N ASN A 207 -25.64 -10.63 8.69
CA ASN A 207 -26.29 -9.32 8.88
C ASN A 207 -26.70 -9.10 10.34
N GLN A 208 -27.13 -10.15 11.04
CA GLN A 208 -27.47 -10.08 12.46
C GLN A 208 -26.21 -9.86 13.31
N GLU A 209 -25.11 -10.56 13.01
CA GLU A 209 -23.85 -10.44 13.73
C GLU A 209 -23.24 -9.04 13.54
N ILE A 210 -23.21 -8.52 12.29
CA ILE A 210 -22.73 -7.16 12.01
C ILE A 210 -23.61 -6.11 12.68
N LYS A 211 -24.95 -6.32 12.69
CA LYS A 211 -25.88 -5.41 13.39
C LYS A 211 -25.61 -5.37 14.88
N LEU A 212 -25.45 -6.52 15.54
CA LEU A 212 -25.17 -6.61 16.97
C LEU A 212 -23.87 -5.86 17.34
N LEU A 213 -22.77 -6.08 16.59
CA LEU A 213 -21.52 -5.36 16.79
C LEU A 213 -21.65 -3.85 16.50
N THR A 214 -22.52 -3.47 15.56
CA THR A 214 -22.78 -2.06 15.27
C THR A 214 -23.59 -1.39 16.38
N ASP A 215 -24.56 -2.08 16.96
CA ASP A 215 -25.34 -1.57 18.08
C ASP A 215 -24.49 -1.50 19.36
N LEU A 216 -23.59 -2.48 19.60
CA LEU A 216 -22.59 -2.42 20.66
C LEU A 216 -21.64 -1.21 20.46
N GLN A 217 -21.15 -0.97 19.24
CA GLN A 217 -20.28 0.17 18.94
C GLN A 217 -20.96 1.51 19.26
N LYS A 218 -22.25 1.66 18.90
CA LYS A 218 -23.05 2.87 19.25
C LYS A 218 -23.20 3.04 20.77
N ARG A 219 -23.46 1.93 21.49
CA ARG A 219 -23.58 1.95 22.95
C ARG A 219 -22.28 2.39 23.63
N ILE A 220 -21.14 1.95 23.11
CA ILE A 220 -19.81 2.37 23.56
C ILE A 220 -19.59 3.86 23.30
N GLN A 221 -19.94 4.36 22.12
CA GLN A 221 -19.75 5.77 21.73
C GLN A 221 -20.48 6.78 22.63
N VAL A 222 -21.61 6.36 23.24
CA VAL A 222 -22.39 7.22 24.15
C VAL A 222 -22.14 6.91 25.63
N SER A 223 -21.22 5.98 25.94
CA SER A 223 -20.89 5.58 27.30
C SER A 223 -19.78 6.43 27.87
N ASP A 224 -19.98 6.95 29.07
CA ASP A 224 -18.93 7.64 29.82
C ASP A 224 -17.94 6.68 30.54
N GLN A 225 -18.23 5.36 30.52
CA GLN A 225 -17.44 4.37 31.25
C GLN A 225 -16.04 4.17 30.68
N LEU A 226 -15.90 4.23 29.36
CA LEU A 226 -14.62 4.00 28.64
C LEU A 226 -13.73 5.24 28.54
N ASN A 227 -14.33 6.45 28.62
CA ASN A 227 -13.60 7.72 28.56
C ASN A 227 -12.58 7.80 27.38
N SER A 228 -11.29 7.93 27.70
CA SER A 228 -10.22 8.03 26.68
C SER A 228 -10.00 6.77 25.85
N GLN A 229 -10.54 5.61 26.24
CA GLN A 229 -10.42 4.33 25.52
C GLN A 229 -11.63 4.01 24.64
N THR A 230 -12.62 4.93 24.59
CA THR A 230 -13.81 4.77 23.72
C THR A 230 -13.41 4.61 22.25
N GLU A 231 -12.46 5.42 21.80
CA GLU A 231 -11.99 5.44 20.42
C GLU A 231 -11.35 4.08 20.03
N ASP A 232 -10.49 3.52 20.86
CA ASP A 232 -9.85 2.22 20.62
C ASP A 232 -10.85 1.05 20.60
N ALA A 233 -11.83 1.06 21.53
CA ALA A 233 -12.88 0.06 21.54
C ALA A 233 -13.76 0.11 20.27
N VAL A 234 -14.08 1.32 19.79
CA VAL A 234 -14.82 1.56 18.55
C VAL A 234 -14.03 1.05 17.33
N LEU A 235 -12.73 1.32 17.29
CA LEU A 235 -11.84 0.88 16.22
C LEU A 235 -11.65 -0.64 16.21
N ALA A 236 -11.50 -1.28 17.37
CA ALA A 236 -11.43 -2.73 17.48
C ALA A 236 -12.71 -3.40 16.95
N LEU A 237 -13.90 -2.87 17.28
CA LEU A 237 -15.17 -3.39 16.73
C LEU A 237 -15.30 -3.15 15.22
N GLU A 238 -14.82 -2.02 14.69
CA GLU A 238 -14.79 -1.78 13.24
C GLU A 238 -13.87 -2.78 12.54
N ALA A 239 -12.70 -3.06 13.12
CA ALA A 239 -11.78 -4.06 12.61
C ALA A 239 -12.41 -5.47 12.63
N LEU A 240 -13.09 -5.83 13.71
CA LEU A 240 -13.78 -7.12 13.82
C LEU A 240 -14.91 -7.26 12.77
N LYS A 241 -15.76 -6.25 12.59
CA LYS A 241 -16.79 -6.23 11.53
C LYS A 241 -16.18 -6.36 10.13
N SER A 242 -15.08 -5.68 9.89
CA SER A 242 -14.33 -5.72 8.63
C SER A 242 -13.79 -7.13 8.36
N TYR A 243 -13.19 -7.78 9.36
CA TYR A 243 -12.75 -9.17 9.29
C TYR A 243 -13.92 -10.12 9.00
N ILE A 244 -15.01 -10.06 9.77
CA ILE A 244 -16.21 -10.91 9.60
C ILE A 244 -16.78 -10.77 8.18
N SER A 245 -16.86 -9.54 7.68
CA SER A 245 -17.30 -9.26 6.31
C SER A 245 -16.38 -9.92 5.27
N PHE A 246 -15.06 -9.84 5.47
CA PHE A 246 -14.08 -10.41 4.56
C PHE A 246 -14.09 -11.94 4.56
N ILE A 247 -14.07 -12.61 5.72
CA ILE A 247 -14.08 -14.07 5.76
C ILE A 247 -15.36 -14.69 5.20
N ASN A 248 -16.50 -13.97 5.31
CA ASN A 248 -17.75 -14.38 4.70
C ASN A 248 -17.74 -14.26 3.17
N GLU A 249 -17.07 -13.24 2.65
CA GLU A 249 -16.92 -12.99 1.22
C GLU A 249 -15.49 -12.56 0.89
N PRO A 250 -14.54 -13.51 0.72
CA PRO A 250 -13.10 -13.23 0.58
C PRO A 250 -12.76 -12.74 -0.83
N LYS A 251 -13.35 -11.61 -1.21
CA LYS A 251 -13.11 -10.92 -2.47
C LYS A 251 -12.28 -9.66 -2.26
N GLN A 252 -11.43 -9.33 -3.21
CA GLN A 252 -10.63 -8.11 -3.15
C GLN A 252 -11.51 -6.84 -3.04
N SER A 253 -12.70 -6.84 -3.65
CA SER A 253 -13.66 -5.74 -3.51
C SER A 253 -14.12 -5.50 -2.08
N VAL A 254 -14.28 -6.57 -1.32
CA VAL A 254 -14.65 -6.53 0.11
C VAL A 254 -13.43 -6.08 0.92
N ARG A 255 -12.24 -6.62 0.63
CA ARG A 255 -10.99 -6.22 1.29
C ARG A 255 -10.75 -4.73 1.13
N ASP A 256 -10.73 -4.20 -0.10
CA ASP A 256 -10.47 -2.78 -0.37
C ASP A 256 -11.57 -1.84 0.18
N ARG A 257 -12.82 -2.30 0.22
CA ARG A 257 -13.90 -1.57 0.87
C ARG A 257 -13.68 -1.47 2.38
N ASN A 258 -13.32 -2.56 3.02
CA ASN A 258 -13.08 -2.61 4.45
C ASN A 258 -11.79 -1.87 4.85
N MET A 259 -10.73 -1.95 4.03
CA MET A 259 -9.55 -1.09 4.21
C MET A 259 -9.94 0.41 4.21
N MET A 260 -10.82 0.81 3.29
CA MET A 260 -11.33 2.19 3.27
C MET A 260 -12.15 2.54 4.51
N SER A 261 -12.99 1.62 5.01
CA SER A 261 -13.75 1.81 6.25
C SER A 261 -12.82 2.04 7.43
N LEU A 262 -11.80 1.20 7.59
CA LEU A 262 -10.80 1.33 8.66
C LEU A 262 -10.04 2.66 8.59
N ILE A 263 -9.59 3.10 7.40
CA ILE A 263 -8.94 4.41 7.24
C ILE A 263 -9.87 5.54 7.70
N VAL A 264 -11.12 5.51 7.25
CA VAL A 264 -12.09 6.57 7.60
C VAL A 264 -12.39 6.57 9.09
N SER A 265 -12.63 5.40 9.69
CA SER A 265 -12.90 5.28 11.13
C SER A 265 -11.73 5.80 11.96
N ASN A 266 -10.49 5.45 11.64
CA ASN A 266 -9.33 6.00 12.33
C ASN A 266 -9.25 7.54 12.22
N MET A 267 -9.50 8.09 11.03
CA MET A 267 -9.47 9.54 10.84
C MET A 267 -10.61 10.28 11.56
N GLU A 268 -11.77 9.63 11.76
CA GLU A 268 -12.94 10.21 12.41
C GLU A 268 -12.85 10.13 13.96
N GLN A 269 -12.19 9.10 14.47
CA GLN A 269 -11.96 8.94 15.91
C GLN A 269 -10.83 9.86 16.42
N GLU A 270 -9.81 10.08 15.62
CA GLU A 270 -8.61 10.81 16.03
C GLU A 270 -8.71 12.31 15.73
N LYS A 271 -8.78 13.11 16.79
CA LYS A 271 -8.89 14.58 16.70
C LYS A 271 -7.66 15.28 16.10
N ASN A 272 -6.50 14.62 16.18
CA ASN A 272 -5.21 15.19 15.80
C ASN A 272 -4.80 14.87 14.35
N PHE A 273 -5.69 14.29 13.53
CA PHE A 273 -5.36 13.96 12.15
C PHE A 273 -4.91 15.20 11.36
N LYS A 274 -3.70 15.16 10.84
CA LYS A 274 -3.12 16.20 9.96
C LYS A 274 -2.98 15.68 8.54
N LYS A 275 -2.18 14.62 8.36
CA LYS A 275 -1.96 13.92 7.08
C LYS A 275 -1.78 12.43 7.32
N GLY A 276 -2.24 11.62 6.36
CA GLY A 276 -2.13 10.17 6.41
C GLY A 276 -1.42 9.57 5.21
N LEU A 277 -0.75 8.44 5.40
CA LEU A 277 -0.08 7.69 4.36
C LEU A 277 -0.52 6.23 4.38
N VAL A 278 -0.97 5.73 3.24
CA VAL A 278 -1.29 4.33 3.01
C VAL A 278 -0.04 3.63 2.47
N TRP A 279 0.58 2.77 3.29
CA TRP A 279 1.71 1.92 2.90
C TRP A 279 1.17 0.57 2.44
N SER A 280 1.13 0.35 1.13
CA SER A 280 0.45 -0.81 0.58
C SER A 280 1.04 -1.23 -0.78
N HIS A 281 0.38 -2.18 -1.46
CA HIS A 281 0.71 -2.59 -2.82
C HIS A 281 0.17 -1.61 -3.87
N ASN A 282 0.80 -1.54 -5.04
CA ASN A 282 0.34 -0.76 -6.20
C ASN A 282 -1.14 -0.99 -6.55
N LEU A 283 -1.63 -2.23 -6.42
CA LEU A 283 -3.02 -2.58 -6.71
C LEU A 283 -4.02 -1.87 -5.80
N HIS A 284 -3.65 -1.67 -4.53
CA HIS A 284 -4.53 -1.03 -3.57
C HIS A 284 -4.59 0.47 -3.76
N ILE A 285 -3.43 1.13 -4.03
CA ILE A 285 -3.35 2.61 -4.08
C ILE A 285 -3.72 3.21 -5.44
N LYS A 286 -3.89 2.41 -6.50
CA LYS A 286 -4.23 2.93 -7.83
C LYS A 286 -5.60 3.58 -7.88
N LYS A 287 -5.77 4.61 -8.71
CA LYS A 287 -7.02 5.39 -8.84
C LYS A 287 -8.10 4.72 -9.69
N THR A 288 -7.82 3.58 -10.28
CA THR A 288 -8.74 2.84 -11.16
C THR A 288 -9.34 1.62 -10.47
N SER A 289 -10.19 0.90 -11.18
CA SER A 289 -10.65 -0.42 -10.74
C SER A 289 -9.52 -1.45 -10.79
N LEU A 290 -9.66 -2.51 -10.02
CA LEU A 290 -8.75 -3.65 -10.06
C LEU A 290 -8.80 -4.31 -11.45
N PRO A 291 -7.68 -4.83 -11.95
CA PRO A 291 -7.66 -5.48 -13.26
C PRO A 291 -8.56 -6.71 -13.25
N ASP A 292 -9.20 -6.99 -14.37
CA ASP A 292 -9.88 -8.25 -14.61
C ASP A 292 -8.81 -9.34 -14.82
N LEU A 293 -8.42 -10.01 -13.73
CA LEU A 293 -7.50 -11.13 -13.79
C LEU A 293 -8.23 -12.43 -14.21
N ASN A 294 -9.00 -12.36 -15.29
CA ASN A 294 -9.69 -13.50 -15.91
C ASN A 294 -8.73 -14.46 -16.60
N ALA A 295 -7.61 -14.78 -15.99
CA ALA A 295 -6.69 -15.70 -16.62
C ALA A 295 -6.95 -17.18 -16.31
N ASN A 296 -7.78 -17.54 -15.35
CA ASN A 296 -8.22 -18.95 -15.13
C ASN A 296 -9.26 -19.03 -13.98
N LYS A 297 -10.54 -19.02 -14.34
CA LYS A 297 -11.71 -19.61 -13.63
C LYS A 297 -12.01 -19.29 -12.14
N ALA A 298 -11.23 -18.48 -11.45
CA ALA A 298 -11.63 -17.93 -10.16
C ALA A 298 -11.58 -16.40 -10.27
N THR A 299 -12.74 -15.78 -10.42
CA THR A 299 -12.91 -14.32 -10.44
C THR A 299 -12.60 -13.73 -9.07
N LEU A 300 -11.29 -13.64 -8.72
CA LEU A 300 -10.84 -12.91 -7.54
C LEU A 300 -11.22 -11.41 -7.62
N PHE A 301 -11.42 -10.92 -8.85
CA PHE A 301 -11.75 -9.52 -9.13
C PHE A 301 -12.91 -9.45 -10.14
N PRO A 302 -14.16 -9.22 -9.70
CA PRO A 302 -15.25 -8.90 -10.60
C PRO A 302 -14.91 -7.67 -11.45
N LYS A 303 -15.36 -7.66 -12.69
CA LYS A 303 -15.17 -6.53 -13.60
C LYS A 303 -15.59 -5.22 -12.92
N ASN A 304 -14.78 -4.17 -13.04
CA ASN A 304 -15.01 -2.86 -12.41
C ASN A 304 -14.96 -2.80 -10.87
N THR A 305 -14.35 -3.76 -10.20
CA THR A 305 -14.13 -3.69 -8.75
C THR A 305 -13.28 -2.46 -8.37
N PRO A 306 -13.83 -1.48 -7.62
CA PRO A 306 -13.04 -0.32 -7.20
C PRO A 306 -11.93 -0.72 -6.25
N SER A 307 -10.68 -0.29 -6.55
CA SER A 307 -9.56 -0.38 -5.61
C SER A 307 -9.74 0.54 -4.41
N LEU A 308 -8.94 0.36 -3.37
CA LEU A 308 -8.83 1.31 -2.25
C LEU A 308 -8.50 2.72 -2.75
N GLY A 309 -7.49 2.88 -3.60
CA GLY A 309 -7.08 4.17 -4.16
C GLY A 309 -8.18 4.86 -4.98
N LYS A 310 -9.00 4.10 -5.73
CA LYS A 310 -10.19 4.65 -6.40
C LYS A 310 -11.21 5.19 -5.40
N ARG A 311 -11.38 4.52 -4.26
CA ARG A 311 -12.28 4.96 -3.17
C ARG A 311 -11.72 6.20 -2.47
N LEU A 312 -10.42 6.21 -2.17
CA LEU A 312 -9.71 7.36 -1.61
C LEU A 312 -9.80 8.58 -2.54
N LYS A 313 -9.54 8.40 -3.85
CA LYS A 313 -9.68 9.47 -4.85
C LYS A 313 -11.10 10.03 -4.93
N LYS A 314 -12.11 9.18 -4.81
CA LYS A 314 -13.53 9.61 -4.78
C LYS A 314 -13.84 10.45 -3.53
N LYS A 315 -13.33 10.05 -2.33
CA LYS A 315 -13.60 10.75 -1.05
C LYS A 315 -12.77 12.02 -0.93
N PHE A 316 -11.46 11.94 -1.18
CA PHE A 316 -10.50 13.02 -0.90
C PHE A 316 -10.16 13.89 -2.12
N LYS A 317 -10.58 13.47 -3.33
CA LYS A 317 -10.41 14.25 -4.58
C LYS A 317 -8.94 14.68 -4.79
N LYS A 318 -8.67 16.00 -4.79
CA LYS A 318 -7.33 16.56 -4.98
C LYS A 318 -6.40 16.33 -3.77
N ASP A 319 -6.96 16.05 -2.60
CA ASP A 319 -6.21 15.81 -1.37
C ASP A 319 -5.67 14.36 -1.29
N TYR A 320 -5.99 13.47 -2.24
CA TYR A 320 -5.37 12.16 -2.39
C TYR A 320 -4.33 12.18 -3.50
N TYR A 321 -3.09 11.79 -3.17
CA TYR A 321 -1.98 11.65 -4.09
C TYR A 321 -1.40 10.24 -4.02
N SER A 322 -1.37 9.52 -5.15
CA SER A 322 -0.86 8.16 -5.24
C SER A 322 0.45 8.08 -6.03
N VAL A 323 1.41 7.34 -5.48
CA VAL A 323 2.72 7.07 -6.09
C VAL A 323 2.84 5.58 -6.35
N GLY A 324 2.86 5.20 -7.63
CA GLY A 324 3.18 3.84 -8.05
C GLY A 324 4.69 3.60 -8.02
N PHE A 325 5.09 2.32 -7.91
CA PHE A 325 6.49 1.92 -8.02
C PHE A 325 6.64 0.90 -9.14
N ASP A 326 7.69 1.05 -9.94
CA ASP A 326 8.06 0.11 -10.99
C ASP A 326 9.57 -0.09 -10.99
N PHE A 327 10.06 -1.14 -11.65
CA PHE A 327 11.47 -1.47 -11.68
C PHE A 327 11.93 -2.01 -13.03
N GLY A 328 13.24 -1.94 -13.29
CA GLY A 328 13.86 -2.43 -14.52
C GLY A 328 14.13 -3.92 -14.48
N PHE A 329 15.02 -4.35 -13.62
CA PHE A 329 15.49 -5.72 -13.53
C PHE A 329 15.84 -6.08 -12.07
N GLY A 330 16.30 -7.31 -11.83
CA GLY A 330 16.76 -7.73 -10.51
C GLY A 330 16.24 -9.08 -10.06
N LYS A 331 16.35 -9.37 -8.77
CA LYS A 331 15.96 -10.64 -8.18
C LYS A 331 14.48 -10.69 -7.91
N LEU A 332 13.82 -11.75 -8.37
CA LEU A 332 12.43 -12.07 -8.09
C LEU A 332 12.36 -13.35 -7.26
N ALA A 333 11.35 -13.46 -6.42
CA ALA A 333 11.06 -14.67 -5.67
C ALA A 333 9.61 -15.06 -5.79
N LYS A 334 9.32 -16.36 -5.65
CA LYS A 334 8.00 -16.91 -5.45
C LYS A 334 7.99 -17.70 -4.15
N ILE A 335 6.98 -17.47 -3.33
CA ILE A 335 6.73 -18.25 -2.12
C ILE A 335 5.54 -19.16 -2.42
N ASP A 336 5.72 -20.45 -2.24
CA ASP A 336 4.63 -21.41 -2.39
C ASP A 336 3.72 -21.46 -1.15
N LYS A 337 2.64 -22.24 -1.22
CA LYS A 337 1.68 -22.41 -0.12
C LYS A 337 2.27 -23.05 1.15
N ASN A 338 3.43 -23.70 1.03
CA ASN A 338 4.14 -24.35 2.14
C ASN A 338 5.23 -23.42 2.72
N GLY A 339 5.39 -22.19 2.17
CA GLY A 339 6.41 -21.24 2.59
C GLY A 339 7.77 -21.42 1.91
N ASN A 340 7.93 -22.38 0.99
CA ASN A 340 9.19 -22.56 0.27
C ASN A 340 9.43 -21.40 -0.69
N LYS A 341 10.64 -20.84 -0.67
CA LYS A 341 11.05 -19.70 -1.48
C LYS A 341 11.93 -20.16 -2.65
N GLU A 342 11.44 -19.98 -3.86
CA GLU A 342 12.23 -20.12 -5.11
C GLU A 342 12.60 -18.74 -5.62
N THR A 343 13.82 -18.56 -6.13
CA THR A 343 14.35 -17.28 -6.62
C THR A 343 14.83 -17.38 -8.04
N GLY A 344 14.87 -16.26 -8.74
CA GLY A 344 15.43 -16.11 -10.06
C GLY A 344 15.75 -14.65 -10.38
N THR A 345 16.51 -14.41 -11.45
CA THR A 345 16.89 -13.07 -11.87
C THR A 345 16.20 -12.69 -13.17
N LEU A 346 15.52 -11.56 -13.17
CA LEU A 346 15.10 -10.87 -14.38
C LEU A 346 16.29 -10.01 -14.81
N SER A 347 16.95 -10.37 -15.91
CA SER A 347 18.24 -9.76 -16.33
C SER A 347 18.11 -8.41 -17.01
N GLN A 348 16.90 -8.06 -17.48
CA GLN A 348 16.62 -6.79 -18.17
C GLN A 348 15.11 -6.48 -18.11
N PRO A 349 14.70 -5.24 -18.34
CA PRO A 349 13.28 -4.89 -18.44
C PRO A 349 12.57 -5.72 -19.51
N LEU A 350 11.29 -6.01 -19.25
CA LEU A 350 10.50 -6.75 -20.24
C LEU A 350 10.18 -5.84 -21.45
N PRO A 351 10.24 -6.37 -22.68
CA PRO A 351 9.99 -5.58 -23.88
C PRO A 351 8.53 -5.09 -23.95
N ASN A 352 8.33 -3.95 -24.58
CA ASN A 352 7.04 -3.27 -24.75
C ASN A 352 6.38 -2.86 -23.41
N THR A 353 7.18 -2.61 -22.38
CA THR A 353 6.73 -2.09 -21.08
C THR A 353 7.11 -0.63 -20.87
N PHE A 354 6.52 0.01 -19.86
CA PHE A 354 7.00 1.32 -19.41
C PHE A 354 8.43 1.23 -18.88
N SER A 355 8.75 0.18 -18.11
CA SER A 355 10.08 -0.06 -17.55
C SER A 355 11.19 -0.12 -18.58
N GLU A 356 10.92 -0.65 -19.80
CA GLU A 356 11.90 -0.67 -20.89
C GLU A 356 12.36 0.74 -21.29
N VAL A 357 11.44 1.72 -21.32
CA VAL A 357 11.77 3.11 -21.65
C VAL A 357 12.39 3.83 -20.46
N LEU A 358 11.86 3.59 -19.25
CA LEU A 358 12.35 4.22 -18.04
C LEU A 358 13.77 3.77 -17.67
N PHE A 359 14.17 2.58 -18.06
CA PHE A 359 15.51 2.02 -17.86
C PHE A 359 16.62 2.81 -18.55
N GLU A 360 16.30 3.49 -19.67
CA GLU A 360 17.26 4.31 -20.41
C GLU A 360 17.56 5.67 -19.71
N VAL A 361 16.81 6.06 -18.66
CA VAL A 361 17.11 7.24 -17.86
C VAL A 361 18.33 6.97 -17.00
N PRO A 362 19.35 7.86 -16.91
CA PRO A 362 20.65 7.57 -16.26
C PRO A 362 20.62 7.67 -14.72
N PHE A 363 19.49 7.36 -14.09
CA PHE A 363 19.30 7.38 -12.64
C PHE A 363 19.00 5.97 -12.12
N ASP A 364 19.50 5.63 -10.94
CA ASP A 364 19.15 4.38 -10.28
C ASP A 364 17.76 4.43 -9.65
N PHE A 365 17.43 5.57 -9.05
CA PHE A 365 16.12 5.84 -8.47
C PHE A 365 15.66 7.23 -8.87
N PHE A 366 14.43 7.34 -9.35
CA PHE A 366 13.85 8.65 -9.64
C PHE A 366 12.34 8.66 -9.50
N PHE A 367 11.84 9.84 -9.12
CA PHE A 367 10.42 10.15 -9.07
C PHE A 367 10.05 11.14 -10.16
N PHE A 368 8.91 10.97 -10.81
CA PHE A 368 8.31 11.99 -11.68
C PHE A 368 6.80 12.12 -11.48
N ASP A 369 6.35 13.37 -11.49
CA ASP A 369 4.94 13.77 -11.34
C ASP A 369 4.22 13.74 -12.66
N PHE A 370 3.02 13.15 -12.71
CA PHE A 370 2.27 13.00 -13.96
C PHE A 370 1.56 14.29 -14.39
N GLN A 371 1.21 15.17 -13.45
CA GLN A 371 0.65 16.48 -13.79
C GLN A 371 1.69 17.35 -14.50
N GLN A 372 2.91 17.37 -13.99
CA GLN A 372 4.05 18.06 -14.62
C GLN A 372 4.38 17.42 -15.98
N ALA A 373 4.51 16.10 -16.03
CA ALA A 373 4.79 15.35 -17.25
C ALA A 373 3.73 15.58 -18.35
N SER A 374 2.45 15.69 -17.96
CA SER A 374 1.35 15.90 -18.92
C SER A 374 1.39 17.25 -19.68
N LYS A 375 2.19 18.22 -19.21
CA LYS A 375 2.41 19.50 -19.90
C LYS A 375 3.33 19.35 -21.12
N ASN A 376 4.18 18.34 -21.15
CA ASN A 376 5.02 17.99 -22.30
C ASN A 376 4.29 17.04 -23.25
N LYS A 377 4.29 17.33 -24.56
CA LYS A 377 3.55 16.56 -25.57
C LYS A 377 4.00 15.08 -25.64
N SER A 378 5.31 14.80 -25.62
CA SER A 378 5.86 13.45 -25.68
C SER A 378 5.56 12.67 -24.41
N MET A 379 5.75 13.29 -23.25
CA MET A 379 5.43 12.71 -21.96
C MET A 379 3.94 12.41 -21.79
N LYS A 380 3.07 13.35 -22.18
CA LYS A 380 1.62 13.17 -22.16
C LYS A 380 1.21 11.94 -22.98
N LYS A 381 1.81 11.78 -24.19
CA LYS A 381 1.55 10.58 -25.02
C LYS A 381 2.08 9.32 -24.36
N PHE A 382 3.25 9.36 -23.74
CA PHE A 382 3.87 8.24 -23.06
C PHE A 382 3.05 7.76 -21.85
N ILE A 383 2.75 8.62 -20.88
CA ILE A 383 2.01 8.24 -19.66
C ILE A 383 0.55 7.88 -19.91
N LYS A 384 -0.04 8.32 -21.03
CA LYS A 384 -1.39 7.95 -21.48
C LYS A 384 -1.43 6.79 -22.46
N SER A 385 -0.27 6.24 -22.84
CA SER A 385 -0.22 5.06 -23.70
C SER A 385 -0.66 3.82 -22.92
N GLU A 386 -1.14 2.82 -23.65
CA GLU A 386 -1.46 1.50 -23.11
C GLU A 386 -0.24 0.55 -23.13
N LYS A 387 0.95 1.06 -22.75
CA LYS A 387 2.10 0.19 -22.52
C LYS A 387 1.83 -0.73 -21.33
N LYS A 388 2.54 -1.85 -21.31
CA LYS A 388 2.42 -2.84 -20.23
C LYS A 388 3.29 -2.43 -19.02
N TYR A 389 2.92 -2.91 -17.86
CA TYR A 389 3.71 -2.83 -16.64
C TYR A 389 3.63 -4.15 -15.88
N LEU A 390 4.66 -4.44 -15.09
CA LEU A 390 4.71 -5.66 -14.30
C LEU A 390 3.95 -5.48 -12.99
N ASN A 391 3.08 -6.44 -12.68
CA ASN A 391 2.28 -6.44 -11.48
C ASN A 391 2.42 -7.79 -10.77
N ILE A 392 3.19 -7.82 -9.68
CA ILE A 392 3.54 -9.02 -8.94
C ILE A 392 2.71 -9.07 -7.67
N GLY A 393 1.79 -10.03 -7.55
CA GLY A 393 0.99 -10.23 -6.33
C GLY A 393 1.81 -10.66 -5.11
N GLY A 394 1.17 -10.68 -3.92
CA GLY A 394 1.82 -10.94 -2.64
C GLY A 394 2.63 -12.25 -2.56
N GLY A 395 2.23 -13.31 -3.28
CA GLY A 395 2.97 -14.57 -3.35
C GLY A 395 4.26 -14.52 -4.19
N GLY A 396 4.53 -13.38 -4.82
CA GLY A 396 5.70 -13.22 -5.69
C GLY A 396 5.59 -13.91 -7.04
N LEU A 397 6.67 -13.85 -7.81
CA LEU A 397 6.72 -14.36 -9.19
C LEU A 397 8.14 -14.77 -9.57
N LEU A 398 8.28 -15.82 -10.37
CA LEU A 398 9.56 -16.17 -11.00
C LEU A 398 9.70 -15.50 -12.36
N PRO A 399 10.93 -15.12 -12.81
CA PRO A 399 11.18 -14.43 -14.05
C PRO A 399 10.60 -15.14 -15.29
N LYS A 400 10.63 -16.47 -15.33
CA LYS A 400 10.04 -17.28 -16.42
C LYS A 400 8.53 -17.04 -16.64
N TYR A 401 7.83 -16.51 -15.60
CA TYR A 401 6.40 -16.19 -15.68
C TYR A 401 6.11 -14.69 -15.77
N ALA A 402 7.12 -13.83 -15.76
CA ALA A 402 6.96 -12.38 -15.70
C ALA A 402 6.06 -11.84 -16.85
N LYS A 403 6.19 -12.36 -18.06
CA LYS A 403 5.32 -11.98 -19.19
C LYS A 403 3.83 -12.23 -18.94
N LYS A 404 3.47 -13.20 -18.06
CA LYS A 404 2.08 -13.52 -17.70
C LYS A 404 1.49 -12.57 -16.66
N ALA A 405 2.34 -11.83 -15.94
CA ALA A 405 1.95 -10.86 -14.91
C ALA A 405 1.91 -9.41 -15.45
N LEU A 406 2.02 -9.24 -16.76
CA LEU A 406 1.91 -7.94 -17.40
C LEU A 406 0.45 -7.48 -17.44
N ALA A 407 0.18 -6.33 -16.84
CA ALA A 407 -1.06 -5.57 -16.96
C ALA A 407 -0.91 -4.45 -18.01
N LYS A 408 -2.04 -3.89 -18.48
CA LYS A 408 -2.08 -2.88 -19.53
C LYS A 408 -3.10 -1.81 -19.17
N ASP A 409 -2.61 -0.70 -18.69
CA ASP A 409 -3.41 0.49 -18.38
C ASP A 409 -2.52 1.75 -18.53
N PRO A 410 -3.09 2.92 -18.87
CA PRO A 410 -2.34 4.17 -18.87
C PRO A 410 -1.84 4.52 -17.44
N LEU A 411 -0.53 4.80 -17.29
CA LEU A 411 0.02 5.19 -15.98
C LEU A 411 -0.67 6.41 -15.39
N PHE A 412 -1.04 7.38 -16.23
CA PHE A 412 -1.73 8.60 -15.84
C PHE A 412 -3.06 8.35 -15.12
N ASP A 413 -3.76 7.29 -15.51
CA ASP A 413 -5.03 6.92 -14.89
C ASP A 413 -4.80 6.16 -13.57
N LEU A 414 -3.68 5.43 -13.48
CA LEU A 414 -3.35 4.61 -12.31
C LEU A 414 -2.91 5.46 -11.12
N TYR A 415 -1.96 6.39 -11.31
CA TYR A 415 -1.27 7.10 -10.23
C TYR A 415 -1.19 8.59 -10.52
N ASP A 416 -0.74 9.39 -9.55
CA ASP A 416 -0.41 10.80 -9.71
C ASP A 416 1.09 11.01 -9.97
N GLY A 417 1.93 10.05 -9.56
CA GLY A 417 3.36 9.99 -9.86
C GLY A 417 3.88 8.56 -9.85
N LEU A 418 5.11 8.37 -10.29
CA LEU A 418 5.81 7.09 -10.30
C LEU A 418 7.22 7.23 -9.74
N ILE A 419 7.61 6.26 -8.94
CA ILE A 419 9.01 5.99 -8.59
C ILE A 419 9.48 4.82 -9.41
N TYR A 420 10.61 5.01 -10.09
CA TYR A 420 11.30 3.97 -10.82
C TYR A 420 12.58 3.56 -10.11
N VAL A 421 12.81 2.25 -10.06
CA VAL A 421 13.98 1.60 -9.48
C VAL A 421 14.68 0.82 -10.58
N ARG A 422 15.95 1.14 -10.87
CA ARG A 422 16.70 0.49 -11.94
C ARG A 422 16.89 -1.00 -11.67
N GLU A 423 17.40 -1.34 -10.50
CA GLU A 423 17.66 -2.72 -10.06
C GLU A 423 17.00 -2.97 -8.70
N VAL A 424 16.39 -4.16 -8.55
CA VAL A 424 15.79 -4.57 -7.28
C VAL A 424 16.46 -5.82 -6.72
N SER A 425 16.63 -5.81 -5.41
CA SER A 425 17.04 -6.94 -4.59
C SER A 425 15.89 -7.46 -3.72
N LEU A 426 16.04 -8.68 -3.20
CA LEU A 426 15.04 -9.21 -2.27
C LEU A 426 15.23 -8.58 -0.89
N ASN A 427 14.10 -8.44 -0.16
CA ASN A 427 14.10 -8.00 1.23
C ASN A 427 15.12 -8.79 2.06
N SER A 428 15.83 -8.09 2.94
CA SER A 428 16.76 -8.66 3.90
C SER A 428 15.99 -9.38 5.02
N LYS A 429 16.52 -10.52 5.45
CA LYS A 429 15.96 -11.21 6.62
C LYS A 429 16.19 -10.36 7.86
N MET A 430 15.21 -10.33 8.75
CA MET A 430 15.41 -9.77 10.07
C MET A 430 16.51 -10.53 10.83
N PRO A 431 17.36 -9.82 11.55
CA PRO A 431 18.44 -10.41 12.33
C PRO A 431 17.93 -11.33 13.46
#